data_762e4b7c93700978770cee1987aff621
#
_entry.id   762e4b7c93700978770cee1987aff621
#
_cell.length_a   1.000
_cell.length_b   1.000
_cell.length_c   1.000
_cell.angle_alpha   90.00
_cell.angle_beta   90.00
_cell.angle_gamma   90.00
#
_symmetry.space_group_name_H-M   'P 1'
#
loop_
_entity.id
_entity.type
_entity.pdbx_description
1 polymer ?
#
loop_
_entity_poly.entity_id
_entity_poly.type
_entity_poly.pdbx_seq_one_letter_code
_entity_poly.pdbx_strand_id
1 'polypeptide(L)'
;MTGPLYPLLAVSRLRMGTDGTGVTTLVSGAGCPLSCRWCINKRLLREAPARQVSAEELLEQVKIDDLYFQATGGGITFGGGESLLHADFIRRFREICPEEWQIRVETSLAVPAEQVKTVAEAVDEFIVDCKDMDQEIYRHYTGKDSTLMRENLRILLDAAGPERITVRVPLIPEYNTKEDQARSAGLLRSMGFRKLDLFDYVIRSRD
;
A
#
# COMPACT_ATOMS: atom_id res chain seq x y z
N MET A 1 19.70 -19.24 -9.38
CA MET A 1 18.28 -19.13 -9.73
C MET A 1 17.91 -17.66 -9.61
N THR A 2 17.46 -17.04 -10.66
CA THR A 2 17.01 -15.64 -10.62
C THR A 2 15.75 -15.57 -9.77
N GLY A 3 15.78 -14.79 -8.67
CA GLY A 3 14.62 -14.56 -7.81
C GLY A 3 13.49 -13.82 -8.52
N PRO A 4 12.37 -13.53 -7.82
CA PRO A 4 11.26 -12.74 -8.38
C PRO A 4 11.74 -11.36 -8.79
N LEU A 5 11.22 -10.85 -9.92
CA LEU A 5 11.49 -9.49 -10.41
C LEU A 5 10.36 -8.55 -10.04
N TYR A 6 10.69 -7.26 -9.88
CA TYR A 6 9.74 -6.20 -9.58
C TYR A 6 9.61 -5.24 -10.77
N PRO A 7 8.40 -5.00 -11.27
CA PRO A 7 8.18 -4.06 -12.37
C PRO A 7 8.21 -2.62 -11.85
N LEU A 8 9.41 -2.09 -11.65
CA LEU A 8 9.65 -0.77 -11.09
C LEU A 8 9.24 0.34 -12.06
N LEU A 9 8.39 1.26 -11.59
CA LEU A 9 7.98 2.47 -12.32
C LEU A 9 8.77 3.70 -11.86
N ALA A 10 8.93 3.87 -10.54
CA ALA A 10 9.61 5.02 -9.97
C ALA A 10 10.12 4.75 -8.57
N VAL A 11 11.16 5.49 -8.18
CA VAL A 11 11.65 5.58 -6.81
C VAL A 11 11.58 7.04 -6.38
N SER A 12 10.79 7.33 -5.34
CA SER A 12 10.65 8.67 -4.77
C SER A 12 11.29 8.69 -3.38
N ARG A 13 12.47 9.31 -3.30
CA ARG A 13 13.32 9.27 -2.11
C ARG A 13 12.99 10.37 -1.11
N LEU A 14 13.40 10.16 0.15
CA LEU A 14 13.40 11.12 1.25
C LEU A 14 12.02 11.76 1.50
N ARG A 15 10.99 10.91 1.51
CA ARG A 15 9.61 11.33 1.82
C ARG A 15 9.41 11.35 3.33
N MET A 16 8.55 12.23 3.80
CA MET A 16 8.23 12.37 5.21
C MET A 16 6.72 12.51 5.43
N GLY A 17 6.20 11.75 6.39
CA GLY A 17 4.84 11.89 6.91
C GLY A 17 3.68 11.37 6.04
N THR A 18 3.95 10.84 4.85
CA THR A 18 2.91 10.33 3.95
C THR A 18 2.89 8.81 3.82
N ASP A 19 4.06 8.19 3.92
CA ASP A 19 4.24 6.77 3.59
C ASP A 19 4.77 5.98 4.80
N GLY A 20 4.45 6.41 6.01
CA GLY A 20 4.88 5.84 7.29
C GLY A 20 5.69 6.81 8.15
N THR A 21 6.25 6.30 9.24
CA THR A 21 7.08 7.07 10.18
C THR A 21 8.52 7.19 9.68
N GLY A 22 9.20 8.27 10.10
CA GLY A 22 10.57 8.55 9.70
C GLY A 22 10.72 9.00 8.26
N VAL A 23 11.94 8.99 7.76
CA VAL A 23 12.23 9.24 6.33
C VAL A 23 12.02 7.96 5.55
N THR A 24 11.23 8.02 4.48
CA THR A 24 10.89 6.86 3.67
C THR A 24 11.30 7.04 2.21
N THR A 25 11.54 5.94 1.53
CA THR A 25 11.69 5.89 0.08
C THR A 25 10.55 5.06 -0.49
N LEU A 26 9.68 5.70 -1.29
CA LEU A 26 8.56 5.06 -1.97
C LEU A 26 9.04 4.38 -3.25
N VAL A 27 8.85 3.06 -3.32
CA VAL A 27 9.14 2.22 -4.48
C VAL A 27 7.82 1.92 -5.17
N SER A 28 7.59 2.56 -6.31
CA SER A 28 6.33 2.43 -7.08
C SER A 28 6.43 1.30 -8.09
N GLY A 29 5.56 0.30 -7.93
CA GLY A 29 5.43 -0.84 -8.84
C GLY A 29 4.28 -0.70 -9.84
N ALA A 30 4.41 -1.40 -10.96
CA ALA A 30 3.35 -1.49 -11.97
C ALA A 30 2.30 -2.53 -11.57
N GLY A 31 1.10 -2.38 -12.17
CA GLY A 31 -0.03 -3.28 -11.97
C GLY A 31 -0.94 -2.85 -10.82
N CYS A 32 -2.23 -2.86 -11.09
CA CYS A 32 -3.27 -2.66 -10.10
C CYS A 32 -4.57 -3.33 -10.59
N PRO A 33 -5.26 -4.14 -9.77
CA PRO A 33 -6.51 -4.77 -10.16
C PRO A 33 -7.68 -3.78 -10.18
N LEU A 34 -7.53 -2.62 -9.53
CA LEU A 34 -8.56 -1.59 -9.42
C LEU A 34 -8.44 -0.53 -10.53
N SER A 35 -9.55 0.14 -10.81
CA SER A 35 -9.64 1.24 -11.76
C SER A 35 -10.18 2.50 -11.08
N CYS A 36 -9.66 2.83 -9.89
CA CYS A 36 -10.12 3.95 -9.08
C CYS A 36 -10.25 5.24 -9.90
N ARG A 37 -11.40 5.91 -9.76
CA ARG A 37 -11.73 7.07 -10.58
C ARG A 37 -10.74 8.22 -10.41
N TRP A 38 -10.36 8.52 -9.17
CA TRP A 38 -9.42 9.59 -8.80
C TRP A 38 -8.04 9.04 -8.42
N CYS A 39 -7.55 7.99 -9.11
CA CYS A 39 -6.23 7.44 -8.84
C CYS A 39 -5.13 8.46 -9.14
N ILE A 40 -4.34 8.85 -8.12
CA ILE A 40 -3.24 9.81 -8.25
C ILE A 40 -2.10 9.27 -9.12
N ASN A 41 -1.96 7.94 -9.17
CA ASN A 41 -0.93 7.24 -9.94
C ASN A 41 -1.40 6.81 -11.34
N LYS A 42 -2.59 7.25 -11.77
CA LYS A 42 -3.21 6.82 -13.03
C LYS A 42 -2.29 7.02 -14.26
N ARG A 43 -1.61 8.17 -14.32
CA ARG A 43 -0.68 8.48 -15.39
C ARG A 43 0.57 7.61 -15.32
N LEU A 44 1.16 7.49 -14.14
CA LEU A 44 2.34 6.65 -13.88
C LEU A 44 2.07 5.19 -14.27
N LEU A 45 0.94 4.63 -13.85
CA LEU A 45 0.56 3.24 -14.12
C LEU A 45 0.25 2.95 -15.61
N ARG A 46 -0.14 3.96 -16.37
CA ARG A 46 -0.53 3.80 -17.79
C ARG A 46 0.58 4.10 -18.76
N GLU A 47 1.42 5.11 -18.46
CA GLU A 47 2.34 5.70 -19.42
C GLU A 47 3.82 5.39 -19.14
N ALA A 48 4.17 5.15 -17.87
CA ALA A 48 5.57 4.88 -17.53
C ALA A 48 5.99 3.44 -17.92
N PRO A 49 7.11 3.28 -18.62
CA PRO A 49 7.67 1.95 -18.87
C PRO A 49 8.16 1.33 -17.57
N ALA A 50 7.70 0.12 -17.26
CA ALA A 50 8.18 -0.63 -16.11
C ALA A 50 9.54 -1.28 -16.40
N ARG A 51 10.53 -1.02 -15.55
CA ARG A 51 11.82 -1.71 -15.60
C ARG A 51 11.79 -2.91 -14.65
N GLN A 52 12.10 -4.08 -15.14
CA GLN A 52 12.24 -5.27 -14.30
C GLN A 52 13.54 -5.17 -13.50
N VAL A 53 13.44 -5.23 -12.17
CA VAL A 53 14.59 -5.16 -11.27
C VAL A 53 14.60 -6.34 -10.31
N SER A 54 15.78 -6.86 -9.99
CA SER A 54 15.96 -7.82 -8.90
C SER A 54 15.93 -7.12 -7.54
N ALA A 55 15.79 -7.90 -6.47
CA ALA A 55 15.84 -7.37 -5.11
C ALA A 55 17.22 -6.76 -4.81
N GLU A 56 18.27 -7.36 -5.31
CA GLU A 56 19.66 -6.91 -5.18
C GLU A 56 19.88 -5.57 -5.92
N GLU A 57 19.37 -5.43 -7.14
CA GLU A 57 19.44 -4.17 -7.91
C GLU A 57 18.67 -3.05 -7.22
N LEU A 58 17.49 -3.35 -6.67
CA LEU A 58 16.71 -2.37 -5.92
C LEU A 58 17.44 -1.95 -4.64
N LEU A 59 18.01 -2.90 -3.88
CA LEU A 59 18.77 -2.62 -2.68
C LEU A 59 19.95 -1.68 -2.97
N GLU A 60 20.74 -1.97 -4.01
CA GLU A 60 21.84 -1.09 -4.44
C GLU A 60 21.37 0.34 -4.78
N GLN A 61 20.19 0.46 -5.39
CA GLN A 61 19.66 1.77 -5.75
C GLN A 61 19.20 2.59 -4.54
N VAL A 62 18.65 1.95 -3.48
CA VAL A 62 18.05 2.65 -2.34
C VAL A 62 18.96 2.73 -1.11
N LYS A 63 20.05 1.97 -1.05
CA LYS A 63 20.98 1.97 0.08
C LYS A 63 21.65 3.32 0.34
N ILE A 64 21.65 4.21 -0.63
CA ILE A 64 22.14 5.59 -0.45
C ILE A 64 21.33 6.36 0.61
N ASP A 65 20.12 5.91 0.93
CA ASP A 65 19.24 6.51 1.93
C ASP A 65 19.39 5.90 3.34
N ASP A 66 20.24 4.89 3.50
CA ASP A 66 20.43 4.11 4.73
C ASP A 66 20.62 4.99 5.98
N LEU A 67 21.50 6.00 5.91
CA LEU A 67 21.74 6.90 7.02
C LEU A 67 20.47 7.61 7.51
N TYR A 68 19.60 8.02 6.58
CA TYR A 68 18.33 8.66 6.91
C TYR A 68 17.35 7.67 7.53
N PHE A 69 17.30 6.43 7.04
CA PHE A 69 16.44 5.38 7.59
C PHE A 69 16.84 5.05 9.02
N GLN A 70 18.12 4.81 9.28
CA GLN A 70 18.62 4.52 10.62
C GLN A 70 18.39 5.69 11.59
N ALA A 71 18.67 6.93 11.16
CA ALA A 71 18.52 8.11 12.01
C ALA A 71 17.06 8.41 12.40
N THR A 72 16.09 7.95 11.63
CA THR A 72 14.67 8.32 11.82
C THR A 72 13.73 7.14 12.08
N GLY A 73 14.22 5.90 12.07
CA GLY A 73 13.38 4.71 12.08
C GLY A 73 12.53 4.57 10.82
N GLY A 74 13.04 5.05 9.70
CA GLY A 74 12.40 5.00 8.40
C GLY A 74 12.71 3.74 7.60
N GLY A 75 12.55 3.80 6.28
CA GLY A 75 12.84 2.66 5.40
C GLY A 75 12.12 2.73 4.06
N ILE A 76 11.74 1.57 3.54
CA ILE A 76 11.14 1.41 2.23
C ILE A 76 9.63 1.25 2.35
N THR A 77 8.89 1.97 1.50
CA THR A 77 7.45 1.75 1.30
C THR A 77 7.21 1.29 -0.13
N PHE A 78 6.66 0.11 -0.31
CA PHE A 78 6.18 -0.38 -1.61
C PHE A 78 4.78 0.15 -1.87
N GLY A 79 4.58 0.79 -3.03
CA GLY A 79 3.32 1.43 -3.39
C GLY A 79 3.18 1.63 -4.90
N GLY A 80 2.48 2.70 -5.31
CA GLY A 80 2.27 3.06 -6.71
C GLY A 80 1.04 2.41 -7.30
N GLY A 81 1.13 1.13 -7.73
CA GLY A 81 0.01 0.26 -8.05
C GLY A 81 -0.49 -0.51 -6.84
N GLU A 82 -0.84 -1.79 -7.02
CA GLU A 82 -1.13 -2.70 -5.92
C GLU A 82 0.14 -3.49 -5.55
N SER A 83 0.74 -3.15 -4.42
CA SER A 83 2.02 -3.71 -3.98
C SER A 83 1.98 -5.22 -3.78
N LEU A 84 0.88 -5.75 -3.28
CA LEU A 84 0.74 -7.16 -2.95
C LEU A 84 0.69 -8.08 -4.19
N LEU A 85 0.54 -7.54 -5.39
CA LEU A 85 0.77 -8.32 -6.62
C LEU A 85 2.21 -8.84 -6.72
N HIS A 86 3.12 -8.26 -5.97
CA HIS A 86 4.56 -8.57 -5.96
C HIS A 86 5.03 -9.10 -4.60
N ALA A 87 4.17 -9.84 -3.90
CA ALA A 87 4.40 -10.32 -2.53
C ALA A 87 5.71 -11.11 -2.38
N ASP A 88 6.01 -12.02 -3.32
CA ASP A 88 7.25 -12.81 -3.30
C ASP A 88 8.50 -11.94 -3.44
N PHE A 89 8.43 -10.87 -4.23
CA PHE A 89 9.53 -9.91 -4.34
C PHE A 89 9.75 -9.16 -3.03
N ILE A 90 8.66 -8.66 -2.40
CA ILE A 90 8.75 -7.92 -1.13
C ILE A 90 9.35 -8.82 -0.05
N ARG A 91 8.92 -10.10 0.02
CA ARG A 91 9.51 -11.08 0.92
C ARG A 91 11.00 -11.28 0.64
N ARG A 92 11.40 -11.46 -0.64
CA ARG A 92 12.80 -11.59 -1.03
C ARG A 92 13.62 -10.35 -0.69
N PHE A 93 13.06 -9.16 -0.89
CA PHE A 93 13.73 -7.89 -0.54
C PHE A 93 13.99 -7.80 0.97
N ARG A 94 13.02 -8.20 1.81
CA ARG A 94 13.18 -8.25 3.27
C ARG A 94 14.32 -9.16 3.71
N GLU A 95 14.52 -10.28 3.01
CA GLU A 95 15.60 -11.24 3.33
C GLU A 95 17.02 -10.67 3.14
N ILE A 96 17.18 -9.65 2.32
CA ILE A 96 18.49 -9.09 1.95
C ILE A 96 18.73 -7.65 2.39
N CYS A 97 17.69 -6.90 2.74
CA CYS A 97 17.84 -5.53 3.23
C CYS A 97 18.30 -5.51 4.68
N PRO A 98 18.91 -4.40 5.17
CA PRO A 98 19.25 -4.24 6.58
C PRO A 98 18.03 -4.48 7.49
N GLU A 99 18.25 -5.13 8.62
CA GLU A 99 17.20 -5.47 9.59
C GLU A 99 16.55 -4.22 10.21
N GLU A 100 17.33 -3.16 10.34
CA GLU A 100 16.90 -1.87 10.90
C GLU A 100 15.94 -1.11 9.99
N TRP A 101 15.89 -1.43 8.70
CA TRP A 101 14.97 -0.77 7.78
C TRP A 101 13.53 -1.23 8.00
N GLN A 102 12.63 -0.27 8.09
CA GLN A 102 11.20 -0.56 8.11
C GLN A 102 10.69 -0.85 6.70
N ILE A 103 10.09 -2.00 6.50
CA ILE A 103 9.44 -2.38 5.24
C ILE A 103 7.94 -2.15 5.37
N ARG A 104 7.40 -1.31 4.53
CA ARG A 104 5.98 -0.96 4.50
C ARG A 104 5.36 -1.26 3.15
N VAL A 105 4.06 -1.48 3.15
CA VAL A 105 3.28 -1.62 1.92
C VAL A 105 2.03 -0.74 1.95
N GLU A 106 1.76 -0.04 0.85
CA GLU A 106 0.47 0.55 0.56
C GLU A 106 -0.34 -0.45 -0.27
N THR A 107 -1.54 -0.79 0.16
CA THR A 107 -2.37 -1.81 -0.50
C THR A 107 -3.86 -1.51 -0.40
N SER A 108 -4.62 -1.90 -1.42
CA SER A 108 -6.08 -1.94 -1.39
C SER A 108 -6.64 -3.28 -0.92
N LEU A 109 -5.77 -4.28 -0.70
CA LEU A 109 -6.13 -5.67 -0.40
C LEU A 109 -7.00 -6.36 -1.48
N ALA A 110 -7.12 -5.81 -2.67
CA ALA A 110 -7.90 -6.40 -3.76
C ALA A 110 -7.08 -7.45 -4.53
N VAL A 111 -6.49 -8.40 -3.82
CA VAL A 111 -5.59 -9.46 -4.33
C VAL A 111 -6.02 -10.83 -3.79
N PRO A 112 -5.54 -11.95 -4.37
CA PRO A 112 -5.72 -13.27 -3.76
C PRO A 112 -5.17 -13.32 -2.33
N ALA A 113 -5.85 -14.03 -1.42
CA ALA A 113 -5.49 -14.13 -0.01
C ALA A 113 -4.05 -14.61 0.23
N GLU A 114 -3.52 -15.43 -0.66
CA GLU A 114 -2.17 -15.96 -0.59
C GLU A 114 -1.11 -14.86 -0.63
N GLN A 115 -1.35 -13.80 -1.41
CA GLN A 115 -0.45 -12.64 -1.49
C GLN A 115 -0.35 -11.92 -0.12
N VAL A 116 -1.48 -11.78 0.58
CA VAL A 116 -1.52 -11.18 1.93
C VAL A 116 -0.72 -12.01 2.92
N LYS A 117 -0.91 -13.33 2.92
CA LYS A 117 -0.19 -14.26 3.80
C LYS A 117 1.30 -14.25 3.54
N THR A 118 1.71 -14.22 2.27
CA THR A 118 3.13 -14.22 1.86
C THR A 118 3.91 -13.05 2.45
N VAL A 119 3.30 -11.87 2.60
CA VAL A 119 3.99 -10.67 3.10
C VAL A 119 3.77 -10.42 4.58
N ALA A 120 2.85 -11.12 5.24
CA ALA A 120 2.43 -10.79 6.61
C ALA A 120 3.60 -10.78 7.61
N GLU A 121 4.61 -11.63 7.43
CA GLU A 121 5.79 -11.71 8.29
C GLU A 121 6.95 -10.82 7.79
N ALA A 122 6.95 -10.47 6.50
CA ALA A 122 8.04 -9.73 5.85
C ALA A 122 7.89 -8.20 5.93
N VAL A 123 6.71 -7.71 6.30
CA VAL A 123 6.35 -6.28 6.30
C VAL A 123 6.14 -5.80 7.73
N ASP A 124 6.76 -4.69 8.09
CA ASP A 124 6.66 -4.12 9.44
C ASP A 124 5.37 -3.33 9.65
N GLU A 125 4.86 -2.63 8.61
CA GLU A 125 3.63 -1.84 8.69
C GLU A 125 2.84 -1.92 7.38
N PHE A 126 1.52 -2.06 7.51
CA PHE A 126 0.56 -2.08 6.40
C PHE A 126 -0.25 -0.78 6.38
N ILE A 127 -0.24 -0.09 5.26
CA ILE A 127 -1.07 1.08 5.00
C ILE A 127 -2.17 0.62 4.04
N VAL A 128 -3.35 0.35 4.58
CA VAL A 128 -4.47 -0.22 3.83
C VAL A 128 -5.42 0.89 3.37
N ASP A 129 -5.57 1.03 2.07
CA ASP A 129 -6.52 1.96 1.46
C ASP A 129 -7.92 1.33 1.37
N CYS A 130 -8.73 1.43 2.41
CA CYS A 130 -10.14 1.04 2.39
C CYS A 130 -10.96 2.16 1.75
N LYS A 131 -11.29 2.01 0.46
CA LYS A 131 -12.00 3.07 -0.30
C LYS A 131 -13.41 3.30 0.20
N ASP A 132 -14.15 2.25 0.53
CA ASP A 132 -15.40 2.25 1.30
C ASP A 132 -15.75 0.83 1.76
N MET A 133 -16.46 0.70 2.87
CA MET A 133 -17.00 -0.59 3.33
C MET A 133 -18.39 -0.89 2.73
N ASP A 134 -19.07 0.08 2.13
CA ASP A 134 -20.27 -0.18 1.32
C ASP A 134 -19.86 -0.72 -0.05
N GLN A 135 -20.47 -1.84 -0.46
CA GLN A 135 -20.12 -2.54 -1.69
C GLN A 135 -20.47 -1.74 -2.95
N GLU A 136 -21.58 -1.02 -2.96
CA GLU A 136 -21.99 -0.26 -4.13
C GLU A 136 -21.11 0.97 -4.32
N ILE A 137 -20.79 1.68 -3.24
CA ILE A 137 -19.85 2.81 -3.26
C ILE A 137 -18.48 2.32 -3.72
N TYR A 138 -17.96 1.24 -3.12
CA TYR A 138 -16.68 0.66 -3.48
C TYR A 138 -16.64 0.29 -4.97
N ARG A 139 -17.66 -0.42 -5.47
CA ARG A 139 -17.75 -0.86 -6.86
C ARG A 139 -17.82 0.33 -7.82
N HIS A 140 -18.62 1.33 -7.51
CA HIS A 140 -18.77 2.52 -8.34
C HIS A 140 -17.47 3.31 -8.46
N TYR A 141 -16.70 3.40 -7.36
CA TYR A 141 -15.44 4.13 -7.33
C TYR A 141 -14.27 3.34 -7.93
N THR A 142 -14.15 2.04 -7.64
CA THR A 142 -12.99 1.20 -7.99
C THR A 142 -13.16 0.38 -9.26
N GLY A 143 -14.39 0.17 -9.70
CA GLY A 143 -14.73 -0.72 -10.82
C GLY A 143 -14.73 -2.21 -10.47
N LYS A 144 -14.60 -2.58 -9.19
CA LYS A 144 -14.57 -3.98 -8.70
C LYS A 144 -15.47 -4.13 -7.48
N ASP A 145 -15.91 -5.36 -7.17
CA ASP A 145 -16.56 -5.65 -5.90
C ASP A 145 -15.57 -5.65 -4.74
N SER A 146 -16.09 -5.52 -3.51
CA SER A 146 -15.28 -5.40 -2.29
C SER A 146 -14.96 -6.73 -1.61
N THR A 147 -15.34 -7.87 -2.20
CA THR A 147 -15.26 -9.19 -1.54
C THR A 147 -13.83 -9.53 -1.10
N LEU A 148 -12.88 -9.48 -2.05
CA LEU A 148 -11.46 -9.77 -1.73
C LEU A 148 -10.92 -8.83 -0.66
N MET A 149 -11.17 -7.53 -0.78
CA MET A 149 -10.71 -6.55 0.21
C MET A 149 -11.25 -6.87 1.61
N ARG A 150 -12.55 -7.18 1.72
CA ARG A 150 -13.21 -7.47 3.01
C ARG A 150 -12.74 -8.77 3.64
N GLU A 151 -12.51 -9.81 2.85
CA GLU A 151 -11.93 -11.08 3.30
C GLU A 151 -10.48 -10.88 3.77
N ASN A 152 -9.70 -10.19 2.98
CA ASN A 152 -8.29 -9.93 3.27
C ASN A 152 -8.06 -8.99 4.45
N LEU A 153 -9.00 -8.10 4.77
CA LEU A 153 -8.95 -7.32 6.02
C LEU A 153 -8.91 -8.23 7.25
N ARG A 154 -9.72 -9.31 7.28
CA ARG A 154 -9.71 -10.28 8.38
C ARG A 154 -8.42 -11.08 8.41
N ILE A 155 -8.01 -11.61 7.24
CA ILE A 155 -6.77 -12.39 7.13
C ILE A 155 -5.56 -11.56 7.57
N LEU A 156 -5.47 -10.30 7.15
CA LEU A 156 -4.37 -9.43 7.52
C LEU A 156 -4.38 -9.10 9.02
N LEU A 157 -5.57 -8.83 9.59
CA LEU A 157 -5.71 -8.55 11.02
C LEU A 157 -5.24 -9.72 11.88
N ASP A 158 -5.62 -10.95 11.48
CA ASP A 158 -5.22 -12.17 12.18
C ASP A 158 -3.71 -12.44 12.05
N ALA A 159 -3.13 -12.18 10.87
CA ALA A 159 -1.74 -12.49 10.60
C ALA A 159 -0.75 -11.42 11.11
N ALA A 160 -1.10 -10.13 11.00
CA ALA A 160 -0.21 -9.02 11.35
C ALA A 160 -0.51 -8.38 12.71
N GLY A 161 -1.73 -8.53 13.20
CA GLY A 161 -2.21 -7.83 14.39
C GLY A 161 -2.53 -6.35 14.16
N PRO A 162 -3.39 -5.75 15.01
CA PRO A 162 -3.91 -4.40 14.78
C PRO A 162 -2.87 -3.28 14.91
N GLU A 163 -1.74 -3.53 15.56
CA GLU A 163 -0.70 -2.50 15.81
C GLU A 163 0.15 -2.22 14.57
N ARG A 164 0.21 -3.17 13.63
CA ARG A 164 0.99 -3.04 12.39
C ARG A 164 0.15 -2.55 11.21
N ILE A 165 -1.14 -2.25 11.42
CA ILE A 165 -2.07 -1.92 10.33
C ILE A 165 -2.67 -0.53 10.56
N THR A 166 -2.42 0.37 9.62
CA THR A 166 -3.11 1.65 9.50
C THR A 166 -4.12 1.56 8.35
N VAL A 167 -5.42 1.75 8.62
CA VAL A 167 -6.43 1.74 7.56
C VAL A 167 -6.82 3.17 7.23
N ARG A 168 -6.57 3.57 5.99
CA ARG A 168 -6.98 4.86 5.43
C ARG A 168 -8.44 4.78 4.96
N VAL A 169 -9.27 5.69 5.45
CA VAL A 169 -10.70 5.78 5.13
C VAL A 169 -10.98 7.16 4.54
N PRO A 170 -10.94 7.30 3.20
CA PRO A 170 -11.10 8.59 2.54
C PRO A 170 -12.54 9.06 2.49
N LEU A 171 -12.75 10.38 2.61
CA LEU A 171 -13.94 11.04 2.08
C LEU A 171 -13.66 11.36 0.59
N ILE A 172 -14.36 10.66 -0.30
CA ILE A 172 -14.12 10.73 -1.75
C ILE A 172 -15.23 11.57 -2.38
N PRO A 173 -14.92 12.78 -2.88
CA PRO A 173 -15.91 13.63 -3.53
C PRO A 173 -16.67 12.90 -4.64
N GLU A 174 -17.99 13.12 -4.71
CA GLU A 174 -18.94 12.53 -5.68
C GLU A 174 -19.24 11.03 -5.44
N TYR A 175 -18.55 10.34 -4.51
CA TYR A 175 -18.70 8.89 -4.31
C TYR A 175 -19.24 8.51 -2.95
N ASN A 176 -18.75 9.12 -1.88
CA ASN A 176 -19.25 8.87 -0.53
C ASN A 176 -19.45 10.17 0.27
N THR A 177 -20.19 10.06 1.36
CA THR A 177 -20.50 11.14 2.29
C THR A 177 -19.72 10.98 3.59
N LYS A 178 -19.77 11.98 4.47
CA LYS A 178 -19.19 11.88 5.83
C LYS A 178 -19.84 10.78 6.65
N GLU A 179 -21.12 10.54 6.44
CA GLU A 179 -21.88 9.47 7.06
C GLU A 179 -21.39 8.09 6.59
N ASP A 180 -21.08 7.93 5.30
CA ASP A 180 -20.53 6.68 4.74
C ASP A 180 -19.09 6.44 5.26
N GLN A 181 -18.25 7.48 5.28
CA GLN A 181 -16.93 7.41 5.86
C GLN A 181 -16.99 7.00 7.36
N ALA A 182 -17.88 7.62 8.12
CA ALA A 182 -18.06 7.30 9.55
C ALA A 182 -18.58 5.87 9.74
N ARG A 183 -19.49 5.39 8.88
CA ARG A 183 -20.00 4.01 8.88
C ARG A 183 -18.87 3.02 8.58
N SER A 184 -18.06 3.28 7.56
CA SER A 184 -16.89 2.47 7.21
C SER A 184 -15.90 2.40 8.36
N ALA A 185 -15.58 3.52 8.99
CA ALA A 185 -14.73 3.59 10.17
C ALA A 185 -15.30 2.81 11.37
N GLY A 186 -16.62 2.88 11.60
CA GLY A 186 -17.31 2.11 12.65
C GLY A 186 -17.20 0.61 12.43
N LEU A 187 -17.40 0.14 11.19
CA LEU A 187 -17.26 -1.27 10.83
C LEU A 187 -15.82 -1.75 11.02
N LEU A 188 -14.83 -0.99 10.59
CA LEU A 188 -13.42 -1.34 10.77
C LEU A 188 -13.03 -1.43 12.26
N ARG A 189 -13.49 -0.49 13.10
CA ARG A 189 -13.30 -0.58 14.56
C ARG A 189 -13.96 -1.81 15.15
N SER A 190 -15.17 -2.17 14.72
CA SER A 190 -15.86 -3.39 15.18
C SER A 190 -15.16 -4.68 14.77
N MET A 191 -14.39 -4.66 13.67
CA MET A 191 -13.52 -5.75 13.26
C MET A 191 -12.24 -5.87 14.11
N GLY A 192 -11.83 -4.81 14.85
CA GLY A 192 -10.65 -4.80 15.70
C GLY A 192 -9.51 -3.89 15.23
N PHE A 193 -9.67 -3.16 14.12
CA PHE A 193 -8.67 -2.18 13.67
C PHE A 193 -8.60 -0.98 14.62
N ARG A 194 -7.38 -0.58 15.01
CA ARG A 194 -7.12 0.48 16.00
C ARG A 194 -6.64 1.78 15.38
N LYS A 195 -5.83 1.70 14.32
CA LYS A 195 -5.25 2.86 13.64
C LYS A 195 -6.07 3.14 12.38
N LEU A 196 -6.92 4.16 12.43
CA LEU A 196 -7.71 4.63 11.29
C LEU A 196 -7.28 6.05 10.93
N ASP A 197 -6.96 6.26 9.66
CA ASP A 197 -6.66 7.57 9.08
C ASP A 197 -7.85 8.03 8.23
N LEU A 198 -8.65 8.95 8.78
CA LEU A 198 -9.78 9.55 8.10
C LEU A 198 -9.34 10.86 7.48
N PHE A 199 -9.42 10.97 6.17
CA PHE A 199 -8.97 12.16 5.46
C PHE A 199 -9.89 12.53 4.30
N ASP A 200 -9.82 13.81 3.91
CA ASP A 200 -10.54 14.32 2.73
C ASP A 200 -9.68 14.10 1.48
N TYR A 201 -10.25 13.43 0.49
CA TYR A 201 -9.56 13.16 -0.77
C TYR A 201 -9.45 14.44 -1.61
N VAL A 202 -8.24 14.87 -1.87
CA VAL A 202 -7.99 16.07 -2.67
C VAL A 202 -7.87 15.68 -4.14
N ILE A 203 -8.88 16.08 -4.92
CA ILE A 203 -8.81 15.98 -6.38
C ILE A 203 -7.94 17.14 -6.87
N ARG A 204 -6.76 16.84 -7.36
CA ARG A 204 -5.99 17.83 -8.11
C ARG A 204 -6.62 17.94 -9.49
N SER A 205 -7.28 19.07 -9.79
CA SER A 205 -7.66 19.40 -11.14
C SER A 205 -6.41 19.31 -12.02
N ARG A 206 -6.47 18.46 -13.01
CA ARG A 206 -5.45 18.43 -14.05
C ARG A 206 -5.97 19.31 -15.17
N ASP A 207 -5.39 20.48 -15.29
CA ASP A 207 -5.39 21.21 -16.54
C ASP A 207 -4.64 20.40 -17.60
#